data_8c684a6d6a98840d88a0b37431de5d4e
#
_entry.id   8c684a6d6a98840d88a0b37431de5d4e
#
_cell.length_a   1.000
_cell.length_b   1.000
_cell.length_c   1.000
_cell.angle_alpha   90.00
_cell.angle_beta   90.00
_cell.angle_gamma   90.00
#
_symmetry.space_group_name_H-M   'P 1'
#
loop_
_entity.id
_entity.type
_entity.pdbx_description
1 polymer ?
#
loop_
_entity_poly.entity_id
_entity_poly.type
_entity_poly.pdbx_seq_one_letter_code
_entity_poly.pdbx_strand_id
1 'polypeptide(L)'
;GFIRRHAKEYFEKEYEITGLDLAANYCGDRQPGDTMTYYQCNMSQESAEMAAIFTGVQPDVILHCAGSANVGASVVNPMADLDGNLHSLYQLLLALKSFEKRPQIIFLSSAGIYGNPRQLPVRESDAAAPMSPYGLHKHMAEELCEYYNRIHGYRIRSIRIFSAYGNGLRKQLLWDIYQKYQNTGRIELFGTGEETRDFIHVSDIVRAIELILAYDGPENVINVAN
;
A
#
# COMPACT_ATOMS: atom_id res chain seq x y z
N GLY A 1 4.36 -2.03 8.67
CA GLY A 1 2.94 -2.04 8.33
C GLY A 1 2.38 -3.44 8.13
N PHE A 2 1.04 -3.60 8.20
CA PHE A 2 0.35 -4.90 8.16
C PHE A 2 0.67 -5.74 6.91
N ILE A 3 0.39 -5.22 5.72
CA ILE A 3 0.64 -5.94 4.45
C ILE A 3 2.15 -6.19 4.28
N ARG A 4 3.00 -5.20 4.58
CA ARG A 4 4.46 -5.34 4.47
C ARG A 4 4.99 -6.54 5.27
N ARG A 5 4.50 -6.77 6.50
CA ARG A 5 4.94 -7.90 7.32
C ARG A 5 4.64 -9.23 6.64
N HIS A 6 3.41 -9.43 6.18
CA HIS A 6 3.02 -10.66 5.49
C HIS A 6 3.71 -10.84 4.15
N ALA A 7 3.94 -9.74 3.41
CA ALA A 7 4.72 -9.78 2.18
C ALA A 7 6.17 -10.19 2.45
N LYS A 8 6.82 -9.63 3.50
CA LYS A 8 8.16 -10.05 3.92
C LYS A 8 8.20 -11.55 4.21
N GLU A 9 7.34 -12.04 5.11
CA GLU A 9 7.28 -13.45 5.51
C GLU A 9 7.07 -14.41 4.32
N TYR A 10 6.36 -13.95 3.31
CA TYR A 10 6.09 -14.74 2.11
C TYR A 10 7.28 -14.74 1.15
N PHE A 11 7.81 -13.54 0.82
CA PHE A 11 8.81 -13.37 -0.22
C PHE A 11 10.25 -13.65 0.24
N GLU A 12 10.56 -13.61 1.54
CA GLU A 12 11.93 -13.84 2.04
C GLU A 12 12.49 -15.25 1.73
N LYS A 13 11.64 -16.16 1.28
CA LYS A 13 12.04 -17.51 0.86
C LYS A 13 12.72 -17.56 -0.51
N GLU A 14 12.43 -16.56 -1.35
CA GLU A 14 12.85 -16.53 -2.75
C GLU A 14 13.57 -15.23 -3.13
N TYR A 15 13.45 -14.19 -2.31
CA TYR A 15 13.99 -12.85 -2.55
C TYR A 15 14.88 -12.40 -1.39
N GLU A 16 15.95 -11.71 -1.70
CA GLU A 16 16.67 -10.90 -0.73
C GLU A 16 15.87 -9.62 -0.47
N ILE A 17 15.48 -9.39 0.79
CA ILE A 17 14.59 -8.29 1.14
C ILE A 17 15.34 -7.19 1.87
N THR A 18 15.22 -5.98 1.34
CA THR A 18 15.66 -4.74 2.00
C THR A 18 14.46 -3.91 2.40
N GLY A 19 14.42 -3.43 3.64
CA GLY A 19 13.35 -2.61 4.16
C GLY A 19 13.74 -1.16 4.36
N LEU A 20 12.84 -0.22 4.00
CA LEU A 20 12.94 1.19 4.31
C LEU A 20 11.72 1.61 5.14
N ASP A 21 11.92 2.39 6.20
CA ASP A 21 10.82 2.95 7.02
C ASP A 21 11.29 4.19 7.78
N LEU A 22 10.35 4.99 8.24
CA LEU A 22 10.57 6.17 9.10
C LEU A 22 11.16 5.80 10.48
N ALA A 23 10.80 4.63 11.01
CA ALA A 23 11.23 4.22 12.35
C ALA A 23 12.70 3.79 12.36
N ALA A 24 13.47 4.32 13.33
CA ALA A 24 14.89 3.98 13.53
C ALA A 24 15.13 2.50 13.86
N ASN A 25 14.15 1.90 14.50
CA ASN A 25 14.17 0.48 14.84
C ASN A 25 12.89 -0.14 14.32
N TYR A 26 13.02 -1.21 13.60
CA TYR A 26 11.91 -2.06 13.22
C TYR A 26 11.30 -2.69 14.49
N CYS A 27 10.60 -1.84 15.26
CA CYS A 27 10.02 -2.25 16.53
C CYS A 27 8.85 -3.20 16.28
N GLY A 28 9.04 -4.47 16.57
CA GLY A 28 7.96 -5.41 16.81
C GLY A 28 7.84 -6.60 15.88
N ASP A 29 8.53 -6.62 14.73
CA ASP A 29 8.40 -7.75 13.79
C ASP A 29 9.74 -8.46 13.49
N ARG A 30 10.85 -8.09 14.13
CA ARG A 30 12.11 -8.87 14.03
C ARG A 30 11.94 -10.17 14.80
N GLN A 31 12.00 -11.28 14.07
CA GLN A 31 12.16 -12.59 14.67
C GLN A 31 13.66 -12.86 14.96
N PRO A 32 13.99 -13.64 15.98
CA PRO A 32 15.36 -14.11 16.17
C PRO A 32 15.84 -14.83 14.89
N GLY A 33 16.93 -14.32 14.27
CA GLY A 33 17.44 -14.84 13.01
C GLY A 33 17.04 -14.07 11.75
N ASP A 34 16.33 -12.95 11.87
CA ASP A 34 15.97 -12.07 10.74
C ASP A 34 17.23 -11.44 10.13
N THR A 35 17.51 -11.78 8.88
CA THR A 35 18.68 -11.32 8.10
C THR A 35 18.40 -10.12 7.22
N MET A 36 17.16 -9.58 7.26
CA MET A 36 16.76 -8.44 6.42
C MET A 36 17.60 -7.19 6.72
N THR A 37 18.21 -6.62 5.70
CA THR A 37 18.83 -5.29 5.77
C THR A 37 17.74 -4.22 5.89
N TYR A 38 17.94 -3.29 6.81
CA TYR A 38 16.94 -2.27 7.11
C TYR A 38 17.57 -0.89 7.18
N TYR A 39 16.96 0.07 6.49
CA TYR A 39 17.36 1.47 6.48
C TYR A 39 16.26 2.33 7.08
N GLN A 40 16.64 3.24 7.99
CA GLN A 40 15.77 4.32 8.40
C GLN A 40 15.82 5.41 7.35
N CYS A 41 14.67 5.78 6.78
CA CYS A 41 14.61 6.82 5.76
C CYS A 41 13.22 7.47 5.77
N ASN A 42 13.17 8.81 5.74
CA ASN A 42 11.92 9.54 5.54
C ASN A 42 11.59 9.60 4.04
N MET A 43 10.85 8.62 3.56
CA MET A 43 10.51 8.49 2.15
C MET A 43 9.71 9.67 1.58
N SER A 44 9.12 10.54 2.40
CA SER A 44 8.41 11.73 1.89
C SER A 44 9.29 12.96 1.69
N GLN A 45 10.56 12.91 2.10
CA GLN A 45 11.46 14.08 2.10
C GLN A 45 12.86 13.81 1.54
N GLU A 46 13.32 12.56 1.52
CA GLU A 46 14.75 12.22 1.36
C GLU A 46 15.04 11.38 0.13
N SER A 47 14.73 11.92 -1.08
CA SER A 47 15.00 11.20 -2.35
C SER A 47 16.50 10.92 -2.59
N ALA A 48 17.38 11.80 -2.14
CA ALA A 48 18.83 11.62 -2.29
C ALA A 48 19.35 10.45 -1.42
N GLU A 49 18.85 10.31 -0.21
CA GLU A 49 19.18 9.18 0.66
C GLU A 49 18.65 7.86 0.08
N MET A 50 17.40 7.84 -0.39
CA MET A 50 16.85 6.68 -1.11
C MET A 50 17.68 6.32 -2.34
N ALA A 51 18.12 7.30 -3.12
CA ALA A 51 18.97 7.03 -4.30
C ALA A 51 20.31 6.39 -3.90
N ALA A 52 20.92 6.82 -2.80
CA ALA A 52 22.15 6.22 -2.28
C ALA A 52 21.92 4.76 -1.83
N ILE A 53 20.84 4.49 -1.11
CA ILE A 53 20.45 3.14 -0.70
C ILE A 53 20.22 2.25 -1.93
N PHE A 54 19.46 2.72 -2.91
CA PHE A 54 19.15 1.95 -4.12
C PHE A 54 20.40 1.69 -4.97
N THR A 55 21.35 2.63 -4.99
CA THR A 55 22.65 2.41 -5.66
C THR A 55 23.41 1.24 -5.03
N GLY A 56 23.34 1.08 -3.71
CA GLY A 56 23.96 -0.05 -3.02
C GLY A 56 23.19 -1.36 -3.18
N VAL A 57 21.86 -1.31 -3.17
CA VAL A 57 20.97 -2.49 -3.17
C VAL A 57 20.65 -2.98 -4.59
N GLN A 58 20.54 -2.07 -5.57
CA GLN A 58 20.13 -2.38 -6.96
C GLN A 58 18.83 -3.22 -7.04
N PRO A 59 17.70 -2.73 -6.51
CA PRO A 59 16.48 -3.52 -6.40
C PRO A 59 15.93 -3.89 -7.79
N ASP A 60 15.49 -5.14 -7.98
CA ASP A 60 14.73 -5.57 -9.16
C ASP A 60 13.24 -5.27 -9.02
N VAL A 61 12.75 -5.27 -7.79
CA VAL A 61 11.33 -5.02 -7.44
C VAL A 61 11.24 -4.08 -6.25
N ILE A 62 10.27 -3.17 -6.30
CA ILE A 62 9.92 -2.31 -5.16
C ILE A 62 8.44 -2.49 -4.83
N LEU A 63 8.14 -2.95 -3.63
CA LEU A 63 6.79 -2.95 -3.08
C LEU A 63 6.60 -1.69 -2.23
N HIS A 64 5.90 -0.69 -2.78
CA HIS A 64 5.67 0.58 -2.11
C HIS A 64 4.49 0.47 -1.13
N CYS A 65 4.83 0.21 0.13
CA CYS A 65 3.87 0.09 1.25
C CYS A 65 3.80 1.33 2.13
N ALA A 66 4.49 2.41 1.78
CA ALA A 66 4.46 3.64 2.55
C ALA A 66 3.07 4.29 2.51
N GLY A 67 2.77 5.07 3.53
CA GLY A 67 1.50 5.75 3.68
C GLY A 67 0.61 5.18 4.76
N SER A 68 -0.45 5.91 5.04
CA SER A 68 -1.48 5.54 6.01
C SER A 68 -2.72 5.01 5.27
N ALA A 69 -3.32 3.94 5.77
CA ALA A 69 -4.62 3.45 5.33
C ALA A 69 -5.69 3.75 6.39
N ASN A 70 -5.74 5.00 6.86
CA ASN A 70 -6.68 5.45 7.89
C ASN A 70 -7.48 6.66 7.39
N VAL A 71 -8.69 6.40 6.90
CA VAL A 71 -9.60 7.43 6.37
C VAL A 71 -9.91 8.49 7.41
N GLY A 72 -10.21 8.12 8.65
CA GLY A 72 -10.51 9.08 9.72
C GLY A 72 -9.33 10.01 10.02
N ALA A 73 -8.12 9.46 10.11
CA ALA A 73 -6.91 10.25 10.32
C ALA A 73 -6.64 11.22 9.15
N SER A 74 -6.94 10.82 7.91
CA SER A 74 -6.77 11.69 6.73
C SER A 74 -7.68 12.92 6.76
N VAL A 75 -8.87 12.79 7.35
CA VAL A 75 -9.78 13.93 7.53
C VAL A 75 -9.26 14.89 8.60
N VAL A 76 -8.69 14.35 9.68
CA VAL A 76 -8.13 15.18 10.77
C VAL A 76 -6.85 15.89 10.34
N ASN A 77 -5.96 15.19 9.62
CA ASN A 77 -4.70 15.77 9.14
C ASN A 77 -4.43 15.36 7.68
N PRO A 78 -5.04 16.07 6.71
CA PRO A 78 -4.90 15.73 5.30
C PRO A 78 -3.47 15.95 4.77
N MET A 79 -2.69 16.87 5.35
CA MET A 79 -1.31 17.09 4.91
C MET A 79 -0.40 15.91 5.26
N ALA A 80 -0.51 15.37 6.47
CA ALA A 80 0.26 14.18 6.85
C ALA A 80 -0.14 12.95 6.00
N ASP A 81 -1.40 12.86 5.59
CA ASP A 81 -1.87 11.82 4.68
C ASP A 81 -1.31 12.02 3.25
N LEU A 82 -1.28 13.26 2.77
CA LEU A 82 -0.65 13.63 1.49
C LEU A 82 0.83 13.25 1.47
N ASP A 83 1.57 13.63 2.51
CA ASP A 83 2.99 13.32 2.65
C ASP A 83 3.25 11.82 2.61
N GLY A 84 2.47 11.05 3.39
CA GLY A 84 2.65 9.61 3.46
C GLY A 84 2.24 8.87 2.18
N ASN A 85 1.18 9.28 1.50
CA ASN A 85 0.59 8.54 0.38
C ASN A 85 1.04 9.02 -0.99
N LEU A 86 1.26 10.32 -1.20
CA LEU A 86 1.65 10.89 -2.48
C LEU A 86 3.11 11.33 -2.52
N HIS A 87 3.56 12.13 -1.56
CA HIS A 87 4.94 12.64 -1.57
C HIS A 87 5.96 11.50 -1.43
N SER A 88 5.68 10.48 -0.61
CA SER A 88 6.56 9.32 -0.48
C SER A 88 6.77 8.58 -1.81
N LEU A 89 5.72 8.44 -2.62
CA LEU A 89 5.81 7.87 -3.96
C LEU A 89 6.60 8.79 -4.91
N TYR A 90 6.32 10.09 -4.87
CA TYR A 90 7.00 11.05 -5.74
C TYR A 90 8.51 11.08 -5.46
N GLN A 91 8.92 11.09 -4.20
CA GLN A 91 10.32 11.04 -3.79
C GLN A 91 11.00 9.72 -4.20
N LEU A 92 10.29 8.60 -4.12
CA LEU A 92 10.75 7.31 -4.65
C LEU A 92 11.06 7.41 -6.15
N LEU A 93 10.14 7.97 -6.94
CA LEU A 93 10.31 8.11 -8.39
C LEU A 93 11.46 9.07 -8.74
N LEU A 94 11.66 10.13 -7.96
CA LEU A 94 12.82 11.01 -8.09
C LEU A 94 14.13 10.27 -7.78
N ALA A 95 14.17 9.46 -6.73
CA ALA A 95 15.35 8.66 -6.38
C ALA A 95 15.75 7.67 -7.48
N LEU A 96 14.77 7.17 -8.24
CA LEU A 96 14.99 6.22 -9.34
C LEU A 96 15.31 6.90 -10.69
N LYS A 97 15.27 8.23 -10.77
CA LYS A 97 15.41 8.95 -12.03
C LYS A 97 16.75 8.67 -12.75
N SER A 98 17.83 8.50 -12.01
CA SER A 98 19.18 8.25 -12.54
C SER A 98 19.50 6.78 -12.81
N PHE A 99 18.56 5.87 -12.53
CA PHE A 99 18.78 4.44 -12.70
C PHE A 99 18.50 4.02 -14.14
N GLU A 100 19.48 3.39 -14.79
CA GLU A 100 19.33 2.84 -16.15
C GLU A 100 18.39 1.63 -16.14
N LYS A 101 18.64 0.66 -15.26
CA LYS A 101 17.75 -0.48 -15.04
C LYS A 101 16.75 -0.13 -13.93
N ARG A 102 15.54 0.20 -14.34
CA ARG A 102 14.46 0.53 -13.39
C ARG A 102 13.82 -0.71 -12.80
N PRO A 103 13.58 -0.75 -11.48
CA PRO A 103 12.85 -1.83 -10.86
C PRO A 103 11.39 -1.86 -11.32
N GLN A 104 10.76 -3.03 -11.25
CA GLN A 104 9.31 -3.12 -11.29
C GLN A 104 8.74 -2.59 -9.97
N ILE A 105 7.69 -1.77 -10.03
CA ILE A 105 7.10 -1.16 -8.83
C ILE A 105 5.65 -1.63 -8.68
N ILE A 106 5.31 -2.13 -7.50
CA ILE A 106 3.94 -2.36 -7.07
C ILE A 106 3.55 -1.27 -6.08
N PHE A 107 2.59 -0.45 -6.47
CA PHE A 107 2.03 0.61 -5.62
C PHE A 107 0.75 0.12 -4.94
N LEU A 108 0.72 0.13 -3.61
CA LEU A 108 -0.48 -0.23 -2.85
C LEU A 108 -1.47 0.93 -2.86
N SER A 109 -2.43 0.85 -3.77
CA SER A 109 -3.59 1.75 -3.84
C SER A 109 -4.75 1.20 -3.00
N SER A 110 -5.95 1.69 -3.22
CA SER A 110 -7.12 1.38 -2.40
C SER A 110 -8.41 1.47 -3.18
N ALA A 111 -9.38 0.60 -2.88
CA ALA A 111 -10.76 0.76 -3.32
C ALA A 111 -11.42 2.07 -2.84
N GLY A 112 -10.84 2.75 -1.85
CA GLY A 112 -11.30 4.06 -1.37
C GLY A 112 -11.33 5.16 -2.43
N ILE A 113 -10.67 4.98 -3.58
CA ILE A 113 -10.74 5.89 -4.72
C ILE A 113 -12.11 5.90 -5.41
N TYR A 114 -12.84 4.80 -5.35
CA TYR A 114 -14.16 4.70 -5.98
C TYR A 114 -15.26 5.47 -5.23
N GLY A 115 -15.04 5.77 -3.94
CA GLY A 115 -16.04 6.40 -3.08
C GLY A 115 -17.29 5.53 -2.95
N ASN A 116 -18.44 6.07 -3.40
CA ASN A 116 -19.70 5.34 -3.49
C ASN A 116 -19.96 4.91 -4.93
N PRO A 117 -19.59 3.69 -5.32
CA PRO A 117 -19.75 3.21 -6.69
C PRO A 117 -21.24 3.07 -7.02
N ARG A 118 -21.59 3.42 -8.26
CA ARG A 118 -22.97 3.33 -8.76
C ARG A 118 -23.41 1.90 -9.09
N GLN A 119 -22.44 1.03 -9.35
CA GLN A 119 -22.66 -0.36 -9.76
C GLN A 119 -21.67 -1.28 -9.06
N LEU A 120 -22.12 -2.47 -8.73
CA LEU A 120 -21.30 -3.56 -8.19
C LEU A 120 -21.42 -4.79 -9.11
N PRO A 121 -20.37 -5.59 -9.26
CA PRO A 121 -19.01 -5.35 -8.76
C PRO A 121 -18.33 -4.18 -9.46
N VAL A 122 -17.44 -3.49 -8.72
CA VAL A 122 -16.66 -2.36 -9.25
C VAL A 122 -15.57 -2.87 -10.20
N ARG A 123 -15.39 -2.19 -11.33
CA ARG A 123 -14.35 -2.47 -12.32
C ARG A 123 -13.24 -1.42 -12.26
N GLU A 124 -12.05 -1.77 -12.73
CA GLU A 124 -10.91 -0.86 -12.81
C GLU A 124 -11.20 0.36 -13.71
N SER A 125 -12.06 0.17 -14.73
CA SER A 125 -12.50 1.22 -15.65
C SER A 125 -13.56 2.17 -15.06
N ASP A 126 -14.11 1.86 -13.88
CA ASP A 126 -15.11 2.72 -13.25
C ASP A 126 -14.47 4.01 -12.74
N ALA A 127 -15.24 5.09 -12.84
CA ALA A 127 -14.76 6.42 -12.51
C ALA A 127 -14.35 6.52 -11.02
N ALA A 128 -13.18 7.09 -10.77
CA ALA A 128 -12.77 7.47 -9.43
C ALA A 128 -13.63 8.65 -8.93
N ALA A 129 -14.18 8.51 -7.72
CA ALA A 129 -14.98 9.53 -7.05
C ALA A 129 -14.69 9.53 -5.53
N PRO A 130 -13.44 9.79 -5.10
CA PRO A 130 -13.04 9.65 -3.71
C PRO A 130 -13.81 10.60 -2.80
N MET A 131 -14.23 10.09 -1.63
CA MET A 131 -14.99 10.83 -0.61
C MET A 131 -14.15 11.22 0.61
N SER A 132 -12.84 10.99 0.57
CA SER A 132 -11.93 11.32 1.67
C SER A 132 -10.59 11.80 1.13
N PRO A 133 -9.83 12.58 1.92
CA PRO A 133 -8.46 12.95 1.56
C PRO A 133 -7.60 11.73 1.23
N TYR A 134 -7.68 10.65 2.01
CA TYR A 134 -6.99 9.39 1.74
C TYR A 134 -7.29 8.83 0.34
N GLY A 135 -8.57 8.71 0.00
CA GLY A 135 -8.99 8.22 -1.33
C GLY A 135 -8.51 9.14 -2.45
N LEU A 136 -8.59 10.45 -2.24
CA LEU A 136 -8.09 11.46 -3.19
C LEU A 136 -6.57 11.32 -3.40
N HIS A 137 -5.79 11.25 -2.31
CA HIS A 137 -4.33 11.14 -2.42
C HIS A 137 -3.89 9.83 -3.07
N LYS A 138 -4.61 8.72 -2.82
CA LYS A 138 -4.38 7.46 -3.53
C LYS A 138 -4.68 7.56 -5.03
N HIS A 139 -5.75 8.25 -5.40
CA HIS A 139 -6.07 8.50 -6.81
C HIS A 139 -5.00 9.39 -7.49
N MET A 140 -4.60 10.49 -6.86
CA MET A 140 -3.52 11.34 -7.37
C MET A 140 -2.19 10.55 -7.53
N ALA A 141 -1.91 9.63 -6.62
CA ALA A 141 -0.74 8.77 -6.72
C ALA A 141 -0.85 7.75 -7.88
N GLU A 142 -2.04 7.21 -8.19
CA GLU A 142 -2.26 6.39 -9.39
C GLU A 142 -2.04 7.19 -10.68
N GLU A 143 -2.54 8.43 -10.76
CA GLU A 143 -2.31 9.33 -11.89
C GLU A 143 -0.81 9.61 -12.09
N LEU A 144 -0.07 9.77 -10.98
CA LEU A 144 1.38 9.91 -11.01
C LEU A 144 2.05 8.64 -11.55
N CYS A 145 1.64 7.46 -11.11
CA CYS A 145 2.13 6.18 -11.62
C CYS A 145 1.91 6.05 -13.13
N GLU A 146 0.70 6.36 -13.60
CA GLU A 146 0.36 6.29 -15.02
C GLU A 146 1.17 7.28 -15.86
N TYR A 147 1.36 8.51 -15.36
CA TYR A 147 2.23 9.50 -16.02
C TYR A 147 3.66 8.97 -16.17
N TYR A 148 4.25 8.38 -15.11
CA TYR A 148 5.61 7.85 -15.17
C TYR A 148 5.72 6.62 -16.07
N ASN A 149 4.71 5.75 -16.09
CA ASN A 149 4.67 4.63 -17.04
C ASN A 149 4.70 5.12 -18.49
N ARG A 150 3.78 6.04 -18.84
CA ARG A 150 3.59 6.52 -20.21
C ARG A 150 4.74 7.39 -20.72
N ILE A 151 5.23 8.31 -19.89
CA ILE A 151 6.18 9.33 -20.32
C ILE A 151 7.64 8.91 -20.07
N HIS A 152 7.87 8.20 -18.99
CA HIS A 152 9.22 7.84 -18.55
C HIS A 152 9.53 6.35 -18.66
N GLY A 153 8.60 5.51 -19.15
CA GLY A 153 8.81 4.08 -19.39
C GLY A 153 9.05 3.26 -18.12
N TYR A 154 8.43 3.66 -17.00
CA TYR A 154 8.43 2.84 -15.78
C TYR A 154 7.50 1.64 -15.94
N ARG A 155 7.65 0.65 -15.06
CA ARG A 155 6.73 -0.48 -14.89
C ARG A 155 6.13 -0.40 -13.50
N ILE A 156 5.13 0.46 -13.31
CA ILE A 156 4.42 0.63 -12.05
C ILE A 156 3.02 0.04 -12.20
N ARG A 157 2.67 -0.90 -11.32
CA ARG A 157 1.31 -1.42 -11.20
C ARG A 157 0.68 -0.94 -9.91
N SER A 158 -0.46 -0.30 -10.02
CA SER A 158 -1.27 0.16 -8.89
C SER A 158 -2.28 -0.92 -8.55
N ILE A 159 -2.24 -1.44 -7.33
CA ILE A 159 -3.20 -2.43 -6.86
C ILE A 159 -4.20 -1.80 -5.90
N ARG A 160 -5.47 -1.79 -6.30
CA ARG A 160 -6.60 -1.26 -5.51
C ARG A 160 -7.07 -2.33 -4.54
N ILE A 161 -6.55 -2.28 -3.33
CA ILE A 161 -6.88 -3.25 -2.29
C ILE A 161 -8.19 -2.86 -1.63
N PHE A 162 -9.10 -3.84 -1.51
CA PHE A 162 -10.36 -3.70 -0.80
C PHE A 162 -10.15 -3.87 0.71
N SER A 163 -11.15 -4.26 1.50
CA SER A 163 -10.99 -4.30 2.96
C SER A 163 -10.10 -5.46 3.39
N ALA A 164 -8.80 -5.19 3.49
CA ALA A 164 -7.82 -6.16 3.95
C ALA A 164 -8.10 -6.61 5.39
N TYR A 165 -7.96 -7.91 5.68
CA TYR A 165 -8.01 -8.45 7.03
C TYR A 165 -7.01 -9.61 7.20
N GLY A 166 -6.79 -10.01 8.45
CA GLY A 166 -5.92 -11.13 8.76
C GLY A 166 -5.19 -10.97 10.08
N ASN A 167 -4.35 -11.95 10.40
CA ASN A 167 -3.63 -11.98 11.66
C ASN A 167 -2.73 -10.75 11.85
N GLY A 168 -2.88 -10.09 13.01
CA GLY A 168 -2.07 -8.92 13.40
C GLY A 168 -2.57 -7.57 12.86
N LEU A 169 -3.71 -7.50 12.16
CA LEU A 169 -4.35 -6.23 11.87
C LEU A 169 -5.07 -5.72 13.14
N ARG A 170 -4.58 -4.59 13.68
CA ARG A 170 -5.11 -3.98 14.91
C ARG A 170 -5.77 -2.63 14.62
N LYS A 171 -6.59 -2.59 13.57
CA LYS A 171 -7.37 -1.41 13.14
C LYS A 171 -8.52 -1.84 12.24
N GLN A 172 -9.37 -0.91 11.87
CA GLN A 172 -10.55 -1.09 11.03
C GLN A 172 -11.66 -1.91 11.68
N LEU A 173 -12.76 -2.10 10.93
CA LEU A 173 -14.04 -2.60 11.43
C LEU A 173 -13.92 -3.90 12.25
N LEU A 174 -13.24 -4.92 11.75
CA LEU A 174 -13.16 -6.22 12.44
C LEU A 174 -12.42 -6.12 13.77
N TRP A 175 -11.34 -5.32 13.82
CA TRP A 175 -10.63 -5.07 15.07
C TRP A 175 -11.47 -4.24 16.05
N ASP A 176 -12.16 -3.22 15.57
CA ASP A 176 -13.01 -2.36 16.39
C ASP A 176 -14.18 -3.14 16.99
N ILE A 177 -14.80 -4.04 16.21
CA ILE A 177 -15.84 -4.97 16.69
C ILE A 177 -15.26 -5.86 17.81
N TYR A 178 -14.11 -6.49 17.56
CA TYR A 178 -13.45 -7.34 18.55
C TYR A 178 -13.16 -6.58 19.85
N GLN A 179 -12.59 -5.37 19.77
CA GLN A 179 -12.28 -4.55 20.95
C GLN A 179 -13.55 -4.14 21.71
N LYS A 180 -14.61 -3.71 21.02
CA LYS A 180 -15.89 -3.37 21.65
C LYS A 180 -16.46 -4.56 22.39
N TYR A 181 -16.49 -5.73 21.77
CA TYR A 181 -16.97 -6.94 22.41
C TYR A 181 -16.16 -7.33 23.64
N GLN A 182 -14.83 -7.31 23.55
CA GLN A 182 -13.94 -7.63 24.68
C GLN A 182 -14.15 -6.68 25.88
N ASN A 183 -14.35 -5.39 25.60
CA ASN A 183 -14.43 -4.37 26.64
C ASN A 183 -15.82 -4.26 27.27
N THR A 184 -16.88 -4.51 26.53
CA THR A 184 -18.26 -4.19 26.96
C THR A 184 -19.23 -5.40 26.90
N GLY A 185 -18.82 -6.50 26.26
CA GLY A 185 -19.69 -7.64 25.96
C GLY A 185 -20.79 -7.29 24.92
N ARG A 186 -20.75 -6.11 24.31
CA ARG A 186 -21.76 -5.63 23.34
C ARG A 186 -21.05 -5.11 22.09
N ILE A 187 -21.75 -5.25 20.96
CA ILE A 187 -21.30 -4.72 19.66
C ILE A 187 -22.32 -3.68 19.22
N GLU A 188 -21.88 -2.43 19.13
CA GLU A 188 -22.64 -1.33 18.54
C GLU A 188 -21.94 -0.90 17.26
N LEU A 189 -22.64 -0.98 16.14
CA LEU A 189 -22.18 -0.56 14.84
C LEU A 189 -22.91 0.72 14.42
N PHE A 190 -22.18 1.58 13.71
CA PHE A 190 -22.78 2.74 13.06
C PHE A 190 -23.32 2.32 11.69
N GLY A 191 -24.40 2.99 11.26
CA GLY A 191 -25.01 2.74 9.97
C GLY A 191 -26.41 2.14 10.09
N THR A 192 -26.94 1.69 8.98
CA THR A 192 -28.29 1.12 8.87
C THR A 192 -28.33 -0.40 9.01
N GLY A 193 -27.17 -1.05 8.87
CA GLY A 193 -27.01 -2.51 8.78
C GLY A 193 -27.10 -3.04 7.34
N GLU A 194 -27.34 -2.17 6.37
CA GLU A 194 -27.40 -2.50 4.94
C GLU A 194 -26.04 -2.32 4.23
N GLU A 195 -25.06 -1.74 4.94
CA GLU A 195 -23.74 -1.49 4.39
C GLU A 195 -23.01 -2.80 4.11
N THR A 196 -22.50 -2.96 2.89
CA THR A 196 -21.68 -4.10 2.49
C THR A 196 -20.22 -3.73 2.38
N ARG A 197 -19.34 -4.69 2.63
CA ARG A 197 -17.90 -4.56 2.41
C ARG A 197 -17.33 -5.82 1.81
N ASP A 198 -16.50 -5.65 0.83
CA ASP A 198 -15.67 -6.73 0.30
C ASP A 198 -14.44 -6.88 1.19
N PHE A 199 -14.27 -8.06 1.80
CA PHE A 199 -13.14 -8.38 2.66
C PHE A 199 -12.22 -9.39 1.98
N ILE A 200 -10.94 -9.03 1.87
CA ILE A 200 -9.91 -9.91 1.32
C ILE A 200 -8.87 -10.26 2.39
N HIS A 201 -8.53 -11.54 2.52
CA HIS A 201 -7.51 -11.97 3.46
C HIS A 201 -6.12 -11.54 2.99
N VAL A 202 -5.25 -11.19 3.93
CA VAL A 202 -3.90 -10.68 3.62
C VAL A 202 -3.04 -11.68 2.86
N SER A 203 -3.24 -12.99 3.04
CA SER A 203 -2.53 -14.01 2.26
C SER A 203 -2.86 -13.94 0.78
N ASP A 204 -4.13 -13.62 0.45
CA ASP A 204 -4.58 -13.53 -0.94
C ASP A 204 -4.06 -12.23 -1.59
N ILE A 205 -3.94 -11.14 -0.79
CA ILE A 205 -3.27 -9.92 -1.24
C ILE A 205 -1.81 -10.21 -1.60
N VAL A 206 -1.07 -10.92 -0.74
CA VAL A 206 0.34 -11.24 -0.99
C VAL A 206 0.49 -12.15 -2.20
N ARG A 207 -0.39 -13.15 -2.35
CA ARG A 207 -0.43 -14.02 -3.52
C ARG A 207 -0.79 -13.25 -4.81
N ALA A 208 -1.71 -12.30 -4.73
CA ALA A 208 -2.03 -11.41 -5.84
C ALA A 208 -0.81 -10.57 -6.26
N ILE A 209 -0.02 -10.04 -5.28
CA ILE A 209 1.23 -9.33 -5.57
C ILE A 209 2.20 -10.22 -6.33
N GLU A 210 2.40 -11.49 -5.93
CA GLU A 210 3.24 -12.45 -6.64
C GLU A 210 2.79 -12.65 -8.09
N LEU A 211 1.50 -12.91 -8.30
CA LEU A 211 0.93 -13.07 -9.64
C LEU A 211 1.10 -11.82 -10.51
N ILE A 212 0.93 -10.64 -9.92
CA ILE A 212 1.09 -9.35 -10.60
C ILE A 212 2.56 -9.09 -10.96
N LEU A 213 3.52 -9.54 -10.16
CA LEU A 213 4.94 -9.45 -10.49
C LEU A 213 5.28 -10.29 -11.72
N ALA A 214 4.67 -11.46 -11.88
CA ALA A 214 4.83 -12.34 -13.05
C ALA A 214 3.96 -11.95 -14.26
N TYR A 215 3.02 -11.01 -14.09
CA TYR A 215 2.07 -10.64 -15.13
C TYR A 215 2.70 -9.71 -16.18
N ASP A 216 2.56 -10.04 -17.45
CA ASP A 216 3.10 -9.28 -18.60
C ASP A 216 2.00 -8.57 -19.42
N GLY A 217 0.75 -8.57 -18.97
CA GLY A 217 -0.35 -7.86 -19.64
C GLY A 217 -0.24 -6.34 -19.53
N PRO A 218 -1.08 -5.62 -20.28
CA PRO A 218 -1.01 -4.15 -20.42
C PRO A 218 -1.60 -3.40 -19.23
N GLU A 219 -2.30 -4.06 -18.33
CA GLU A 219 -3.02 -3.41 -17.24
C GLU A 219 -2.06 -2.89 -16.17
N ASN A 220 -2.13 -1.58 -15.93
CA ASN A 220 -1.37 -0.88 -14.89
C ASN A 220 -2.17 -0.70 -13.58
N VAL A 221 -3.48 -0.91 -13.62
CA VAL A 221 -4.37 -0.82 -12.45
C VAL A 221 -5.13 -2.13 -12.31
N ILE A 222 -5.12 -2.70 -11.10
CA ILE A 222 -5.72 -4.01 -10.82
C ILE A 222 -6.47 -3.95 -9.50
N ASN A 223 -7.73 -4.38 -9.50
CA ASN A 223 -8.50 -4.57 -8.26
C ASN A 223 -8.05 -5.86 -7.56
N VAL A 224 -7.84 -5.77 -6.25
CA VAL A 224 -7.52 -6.92 -5.40
C VAL A 224 -8.64 -7.05 -4.36
N ALA A 225 -9.61 -7.88 -4.68
CA ALA A 225 -10.88 -8.10 -4.00
C ALA A 225 -11.17 -9.61 -3.86
N ASN A 226 -12.24 -9.96 -3.15
CA ASN A 226 -12.69 -11.35 -3.01
C ASN A 226 -13.70 -11.71 -4.11
#